data_facac770345e1449c78269e1d71330b7
#
_entry.id   facac770345e1449c78269e1d71330b7
#
_cell.length_a   1.000
_cell.length_b   1.000
_cell.length_c   1.000
_cell.angle_alpha   90.00
_cell.angle_beta   90.00
_cell.angle_gamma   90.00
#
_symmetry.space_group_name_H-M   'P 1'
#
loop_
_entity.id
_entity.type
_entity.pdbx_description
1 polymer ?
#
loop_
_entity_poly.entity_id
_entity_poly.type
_entity_poly.pdbx_seq_one_letter_code
_entity_poly.pdbx_strand_id
1 'polypeptide(L)'
;MKKLLVGLLAALSLGMAQKTLVFGSNGEPVSLEPGNITDGISIYVQRQIYDTLVDFKPGTTEPVPGLAESWESNKEATVWTFRLRRGVRFHDGTELTAEAVKFNVERWWDPKNPTRIDAAARYEIWPYLFGGSKGEEGSILKEIQVVDKYTIRFVLSKPFPAFPAAIGSGYFGIASPTAIQKDGAKYGSPTGSAVGTGPFRLVEWRPGDQIVLERNP
;
A
#
# COMPACT_ATOMS: atom_id res chain seq x y z
N MET A 1 -44.63 54.34 21.65
CA MET A 1 -43.92 54.07 20.37
C MET A 1 -42.68 53.26 20.73
N LYS A 2 -42.76 51.94 20.57
CA LYS A 2 -41.66 50.99 20.84
C LYS A 2 -40.92 50.73 19.54
N LYS A 3 -39.65 51.13 19.47
CA LYS A 3 -38.77 50.85 18.33
C LYS A 3 -38.26 49.43 18.45
N LEU A 4 -38.64 48.56 17.54
CA LEU A 4 -38.13 47.21 17.37
C LEU A 4 -36.76 47.27 16.67
N LEU A 5 -35.70 46.90 17.37
CA LEU A 5 -34.35 46.76 16.80
C LEU A 5 -34.23 45.33 16.26
N VAL A 6 -34.29 45.19 14.93
CA VAL A 6 -34.02 43.91 14.24
C VAL A 6 -32.52 43.80 14.08
N GLY A 7 -31.89 42.97 14.90
CA GLY A 7 -30.47 42.61 14.76
C GLY A 7 -30.29 41.58 13.66
N LEU A 8 -29.66 41.98 12.54
CA LEU A 8 -29.23 41.10 11.45
C LEU A 8 -27.98 40.37 11.91
N LEU A 9 -28.13 39.09 12.33
CA LEU A 9 -26.96 38.22 12.51
C LEU A 9 -26.47 37.75 11.13
N ALA A 10 -25.41 38.38 10.64
CA ALA A 10 -24.66 37.87 9.49
C ALA A 10 -23.82 36.68 9.97
N ALA A 11 -24.25 35.45 9.67
CA ALA A 11 -23.44 34.25 9.82
C ALA A 11 -22.34 34.29 8.74
N LEU A 12 -21.12 34.69 9.12
CA LEU A 12 -19.94 34.48 8.30
C LEU A 12 -19.66 32.95 8.29
N SER A 13 -20.13 32.28 7.25
CA SER A 13 -19.60 30.96 6.91
C SER A 13 -18.18 31.15 6.39
N LEU A 14 -17.20 30.91 7.25
CA LEU A 14 -15.80 30.71 6.83
C LEU A 14 -15.77 29.43 6.00
N GLY A 15 -16.03 29.54 4.71
CA GLY A 15 -15.77 28.49 3.74
C GLY A 15 -14.27 28.20 3.75
N MET A 16 -13.88 27.11 4.37
CA MET A 16 -12.52 26.59 4.23
C MET A 16 -12.34 26.26 2.75
N ALA A 17 -11.64 27.11 2.01
CA ALA A 17 -11.32 26.86 0.62
C ALA A 17 -10.55 25.54 0.55
N GLN A 18 -11.15 24.51 -0.03
CA GLN A 18 -10.51 23.23 -0.22
C GLN A 18 -9.37 23.43 -1.22
N LYS A 19 -8.12 23.22 -0.76
CA LYS A 19 -6.95 23.34 -1.63
C LYS A 19 -6.92 22.15 -2.57
N THR A 20 -7.16 22.37 -3.85
CA THR A 20 -7.09 21.35 -4.89
C THR A 20 -5.79 21.52 -5.66
N LEU A 21 -5.04 20.41 -5.82
CA LEU A 21 -3.91 20.31 -6.73
C LEU A 21 -4.34 19.47 -7.92
N VAL A 22 -4.16 20.00 -9.13
CA VAL A 22 -4.37 19.25 -10.37
C VAL A 22 -3.02 18.89 -10.96
N PHE A 23 -2.81 17.60 -11.20
CA PHE A 23 -1.60 17.07 -11.81
C PHE A 23 -1.94 16.44 -13.16
N GLY A 24 -1.26 16.91 -14.22
CA GLY A 24 -1.39 16.33 -15.56
C GLY A 24 -0.48 15.11 -15.73
N SER A 25 -1.03 14.00 -16.19
CA SER A 25 -0.30 12.78 -16.54
C SER A 25 -0.34 12.53 -18.03
N ASN A 26 0.72 11.94 -18.59
CA ASN A 26 0.79 11.51 -19.98
C ASN A 26 0.17 10.15 -20.26
N GLY A 27 -0.48 9.55 -19.27
CA GLY A 27 -1.16 8.27 -19.36
C GLY A 27 -1.99 7.98 -18.13
N GLU A 28 -2.62 6.82 -18.12
CA GLU A 28 -3.53 6.34 -17.08
C GLU A 28 -2.94 5.10 -16.37
N PRO A 29 -3.14 4.93 -15.06
CA PRO A 29 -2.80 3.69 -14.38
C PRO A 29 -3.51 2.49 -15.00
N VAL A 30 -2.81 1.38 -15.11
CA VAL A 30 -3.40 0.11 -15.55
C VAL A 30 -4.09 -0.61 -14.39
N SER A 31 -3.60 -0.40 -13.17
CA SER A 31 -4.16 -0.95 -11.93
C SER A 31 -3.68 -0.15 -10.73
N LEU A 32 -4.50 -0.11 -9.68
CA LEU A 32 -4.10 0.36 -8.35
C LEU A 32 -3.93 -0.80 -7.35
N GLU A 33 -3.81 -2.03 -7.83
CA GLU A 33 -3.50 -3.20 -6.99
C GLU A 33 -1.99 -3.33 -6.79
N PRO A 34 -1.46 -3.23 -5.55
CA PRO A 34 -0.04 -3.40 -5.27
C PRO A 34 0.46 -4.79 -5.67
N GLY A 35 1.69 -4.85 -6.20
CA GLY A 35 2.33 -6.08 -6.69
C GLY A 35 1.88 -6.51 -8.09
N ASN A 36 0.73 -6.04 -8.58
CA ASN A 36 0.17 -6.40 -9.90
C ASN A 36 0.39 -5.32 -10.97
N ILE A 37 1.45 -4.55 -10.86
CA ILE A 37 1.79 -3.49 -11.80
C ILE A 37 3.27 -3.53 -12.15
N THR A 38 3.59 -3.04 -13.35
CA THR A 38 4.97 -2.88 -13.83
C THR A 38 5.26 -1.49 -14.39
N ASP A 39 4.23 -0.64 -14.49
CA ASP A 39 4.33 0.69 -15.10
C ASP A 39 4.48 1.81 -14.06
N GLY A 40 5.17 2.88 -14.47
CA GLY A 40 5.47 4.00 -13.60
C GLY A 40 4.26 4.87 -13.25
N ILE A 41 3.23 4.91 -14.12
CA ILE A 41 2.05 5.76 -13.89
C ILE A 41 1.20 5.19 -12.77
N SER A 42 0.97 3.86 -12.79
CA SER A 42 0.29 3.16 -11.69
C SER A 42 1.03 3.37 -10.36
N ILE A 43 2.38 3.27 -10.35
CA ILE A 43 3.19 3.49 -9.14
C ILE A 43 3.02 4.91 -8.60
N TYR A 44 3.00 5.95 -9.44
CA TYR A 44 2.83 7.33 -8.96
C TYR A 44 1.53 7.51 -8.18
N VAL A 45 0.44 6.94 -8.65
CA VAL A 45 -0.86 7.01 -7.96
C VAL A 45 -0.85 6.11 -6.72
N GLN A 46 -0.34 4.88 -6.85
CA GLN A 46 -0.27 3.94 -5.72
C GLN A 46 0.51 4.49 -4.54
N ARG A 47 1.63 5.17 -4.77
CA ARG A 47 2.44 5.78 -3.69
C ARG A 47 1.74 6.91 -2.94
N GLN A 48 0.62 7.43 -3.43
CA GLN A 48 -0.23 8.36 -2.68
C GLN A 48 -1.20 7.61 -1.76
N ILE A 49 -1.56 6.37 -2.10
CA ILE A 49 -2.59 5.58 -1.43
C ILE A 49 -2.00 4.59 -0.43
N TYR A 50 -0.83 4.01 -0.76
CA TYR A 50 -0.22 2.94 0.02
C TYR A 50 1.15 3.34 0.56
N ASP A 51 1.43 2.89 1.78
CA ASP A 51 2.78 2.85 2.32
C ASP A 51 3.37 1.44 2.17
N THR A 52 4.70 1.36 2.17
CA THR A 52 5.48 0.12 2.16
C THR A 52 6.04 -0.20 3.54
N LEU A 53 6.52 -1.42 3.77
CA LEU A 53 7.17 -1.78 5.04
C LEU A 53 8.40 -0.91 5.32
N VAL A 54 9.18 -0.65 4.30
CA VAL A 54 10.40 0.15 4.33
C VAL A 54 10.24 1.23 3.27
N ASP A 55 10.60 2.46 3.58
CA ASP A 55 10.64 3.56 2.64
C ASP A 55 12.09 3.91 2.27
N PHE A 56 12.30 4.90 1.44
CA PHE A 56 13.62 5.38 1.05
C PHE A 56 13.78 6.86 1.40
N LYS A 57 14.96 7.21 1.86
CA LYS A 57 15.33 8.60 2.05
C LYS A 57 15.23 9.34 0.70
N PRO A 58 14.54 10.48 0.63
CA PRO A 58 14.33 11.21 -0.60
C PRO A 58 15.61 11.43 -1.42
N GLY A 59 15.55 11.07 -2.70
CA GLY A 59 16.68 11.20 -3.62
C GLY A 59 17.79 10.15 -3.47
N THR A 60 17.58 9.12 -2.66
CA THR A 60 18.55 8.05 -2.42
C THR A 60 17.91 6.66 -2.48
N THR A 61 18.73 5.62 -2.38
CA THR A 61 18.32 4.22 -2.20
C THR A 61 18.53 3.74 -0.76
N GLU A 62 18.77 4.65 0.18
CA GLU A 62 18.95 4.34 1.60
C GLU A 62 17.61 3.96 2.23
N PRO A 63 17.47 2.71 2.76
CA PRO A 63 16.23 2.29 3.41
C PRO A 63 16.00 3.06 4.72
N VAL A 64 14.78 3.54 4.92
CA VAL A 64 14.33 4.22 6.14
C VAL A 64 13.02 3.60 6.63
N PRO A 65 12.64 3.80 7.91
CA PRO A 65 11.37 3.32 8.43
C PRO A 65 10.14 3.79 7.63
N GLY A 66 9.34 2.80 7.17
CA GLY A 66 8.01 2.99 6.61
C GLY A 66 6.94 2.53 7.60
N LEU A 67 6.13 1.52 7.23
CA LEU A 67 5.18 0.86 8.14
C LEU A 67 5.88 0.04 9.22
N ALA A 68 7.10 -0.45 8.94
CA ALA A 68 7.99 -0.96 9.97
C ALA A 68 8.80 0.19 10.58
N GLU A 69 8.81 0.30 11.91
CA GLU A 69 9.64 1.27 12.65
C GLU A 69 11.10 0.82 12.76
N SER A 70 11.34 -0.49 12.66
CA SER A 70 12.68 -1.08 12.69
C SER A 70 12.70 -2.48 12.09
N TRP A 71 13.88 -2.94 11.70
CA TRP A 71 14.12 -4.31 11.27
C TRP A 71 15.53 -4.75 11.64
N GLU A 72 15.68 -6.06 11.73
CA GLU A 72 16.95 -6.70 12.04
C GLU A 72 17.08 -8.02 11.28
N SER A 73 18.31 -8.47 11.03
CA SER A 73 18.57 -9.78 10.45
C SER A 73 19.41 -10.64 11.38
N ASN A 74 19.41 -11.96 11.14
CA ASN A 74 20.46 -12.81 11.63
C ASN A 74 21.79 -12.50 10.92
N LYS A 75 22.90 -13.05 11.44
CA LYS A 75 24.25 -12.81 10.92
C LYS A 75 24.40 -13.17 9.42
N GLU A 76 23.68 -14.20 8.99
CA GLU A 76 23.71 -14.73 7.62
C GLU A 76 22.77 -13.98 6.66
N ALA A 77 22.01 -12.99 7.12
CA ALA A 77 20.99 -12.29 6.34
C ALA A 77 19.98 -13.23 5.65
N THR A 78 19.65 -14.34 6.32
CA THR A 78 18.64 -15.33 5.88
C THR A 78 17.34 -15.26 6.66
N VAL A 79 17.30 -14.51 7.75
CA VAL A 79 16.11 -14.28 8.57
C VAL A 79 15.99 -12.79 8.85
N TRP A 80 14.88 -12.20 8.44
CA TRP A 80 14.59 -10.77 8.62
C TRP A 80 13.35 -10.60 9.49
N THR A 81 13.47 -9.84 10.57
CA THR A 81 12.38 -9.54 11.50
C THR A 81 12.05 -8.06 11.43
N PHE A 82 10.80 -7.72 11.16
CA PHE A 82 10.29 -6.34 11.08
C PHE A 82 9.34 -6.08 12.24
N ARG A 83 9.50 -4.94 12.92
CA ARG A 83 8.60 -4.45 13.95
C ARG A 83 7.73 -3.35 13.35
N LEU A 84 6.41 -3.57 13.34
CA LEU A 84 5.46 -2.65 12.75
C LEU A 84 5.12 -1.51 13.71
N ARG A 85 4.83 -0.34 13.15
CA ARG A 85 4.25 0.79 13.88
C ARG A 85 2.90 0.39 14.44
N ARG A 86 2.64 0.77 15.69
CA ARG A 86 1.35 0.53 16.35
C ARG A 86 0.37 1.63 16.01
N GLY A 87 -0.93 1.31 16.00
CA GLY A 87 -2.02 2.28 15.80
C GLY A 87 -2.20 2.77 14.37
N VAL A 88 -1.44 2.25 13.39
CA VAL A 88 -1.65 2.55 11.98
C VAL A 88 -2.96 1.91 11.53
N ARG A 89 -3.78 2.68 10.82
CA ARG A 89 -5.05 2.22 10.26
C ARG A 89 -5.06 2.39 8.75
N PHE A 90 -5.67 1.44 8.08
CA PHE A 90 -6.05 1.59 6.68
C PHE A 90 -7.16 2.63 6.53
N HIS A 91 -7.36 3.13 5.31
CA HIS A 91 -8.40 4.12 5.00
C HIS A 91 -9.83 3.64 5.33
N ASP A 92 -10.06 2.34 5.41
CA ASP A 92 -11.32 1.71 5.83
C ASP A 92 -11.48 1.59 7.36
N GLY A 93 -10.50 2.09 8.12
CA GLY A 93 -10.48 2.07 9.57
C GLY A 93 -9.97 0.77 10.20
N THR A 94 -9.73 -0.29 9.42
CA THR A 94 -9.12 -1.54 9.93
C THR A 94 -7.66 -1.32 10.31
N GLU A 95 -7.16 -2.09 11.26
CA GLU A 95 -5.81 -1.89 11.81
C GLU A 95 -4.76 -2.64 11.00
N LEU A 96 -3.60 -1.99 10.79
CA LEU A 96 -2.41 -2.64 10.26
C LEU A 96 -1.83 -3.61 11.30
N THR A 97 -1.69 -4.86 10.92
CA THR A 97 -1.10 -5.93 11.75
C THR A 97 -0.12 -6.77 10.93
N ALA A 98 0.66 -7.60 11.61
CA ALA A 98 1.56 -8.56 10.96
C ALA A 98 0.78 -9.56 10.06
N GLU A 99 -0.44 -9.92 10.43
CA GLU A 99 -1.32 -10.73 9.57
C GLU A 99 -1.73 -10.00 8.29
N ALA A 100 -1.99 -8.69 8.36
CA ALA A 100 -2.30 -7.90 7.17
C ALA A 100 -1.09 -7.84 6.21
N VAL A 101 0.12 -7.69 6.76
CA VAL A 101 1.35 -7.74 5.96
C VAL A 101 1.55 -9.11 5.33
N LYS A 102 1.42 -10.18 6.12
CA LYS A 102 1.50 -11.57 5.63
C LYS A 102 0.52 -11.83 4.50
N PHE A 103 -0.74 -11.41 4.66
CA PHE A 103 -1.78 -11.52 3.64
C PHE A 103 -1.35 -10.92 2.29
N ASN A 104 -0.79 -9.71 2.30
CA ASN A 104 -0.32 -9.03 1.09
C ASN A 104 0.85 -9.78 0.46
N VAL A 105 1.85 -10.15 1.26
CA VAL A 105 3.05 -10.84 0.74
C VAL A 105 2.68 -12.23 0.19
N GLU A 106 1.80 -12.97 0.83
CA GLU A 106 1.32 -14.26 0.32
C GLU A 106 0.58 -14.12 -1.02
N ARG A 107 -0.16 -13.02 -1.23
CA ARG A 107 -0.79 -12.75 -2.52
C ARG A 107 0.23 -12.52 -3.64
N TRP A 108 1.32 -11.82 -3.34
CA TRP A 108 2.36 -11.57 -4.34
C TRP A 108 3.21 -12.81 -4.63
N TRP A 109 3.50 -13.59 -3.60
CA TRP A 109 4.41 -14.73 -3.64
C TRP A 109 3.76 -16.04 -4.09
N ASP A 110 2.55 -16.37 -3.61
CA ASP A 110 1.88 -17.65 -3.86
C ASP A 110 0.91 -17.58 -5.04
N PRO A 111 1.25 -18.19 -6.21
CA PRO A 111 0.35 -18.20 -7.37
C PRO A 111 -0.99 -18.91 -7.12
N LYS A 112 -1.05 -19.76 -6.08
CA LYS A 112 -2.26 -20.52 -5.69
C LYS A 112 -3.05 -19.82 -4.59
N ASN A 113 -2.67 -18.58 -4.21
CA ASN A 113 -3.38 -17.84 -3.18
C ASN A 113 -4.84 -17.60 -3.62
N PRO A 114 -5.84 -18.02 -2.82
CA PRO A 114 -7.26 -17.92 -3.22
C PRO A 114 -7.78 -16.49 -3.35
N THR A 115 -7.04 -15.50 -2.83
CA THR A 115 -7.38 -14.09 -2.97
C THR A 115 -6.79 -13.44 -4.23
N ARG A 116 -6.01 -14.17 -5.03
CA ARG A 116 -5.67 -13.83 -6.41
C ARG A 116 -6.83 -14.20 -7.34
N ILE A 117 -7.92 -13.45 -7.27
CA ILE A 117 -9.14 -13.76 -8.03
C ILE A 117 -9.18 -13.11 -9.40
N ASP A 118 -8.32 -12.13 -9.67
CA ASP A 118 -8.13 -11.61 -11.01
C ASP A 118 -7.22 -12.55 -11.81
N ALA A 119 -7.78 -13.24 -12.81
CA ALA A 119 -7.04 -14.12 -13.70
C ALA A 119 -6.00 -13.38 -14.57
N ALA A 120 -6.13 -12.06 -14.74
CA ALA A 120 -5.18 -11.22 -15.45
C ALA A 120 -4.02 -10.76 -14.57
N ALA A 121 -4.14 -10.89 -13.25
CA ALA A 121 -3.11 -10.46 -12.29
C ALA A 121 -1.86 -11.36 -12.38
N ARG A 122 -0.75 -10.79 -12.74
CA ARG A 122 0.49 -11.55 -13.00
C ARG A 122 1.51 -11.49 -11.87
N TYR A 123 1.52 -10.41 -11.09
CA TYR A 123 2.47 -10.17 -9.99
C TYR A 123 3.94 -10.41 -10.40
N GLU A 124 4.32 -9.95 -11.58
CA GLU A 124 5.62 -10.24 -12.23
C GLU A 124 6.82 -9.69 -11.45
N ILE A 125 6.63 -8.61 -10.69
CA ILE A 125 7.71 -7.97 -9.93
C ILE A 125 8.20 -8.86 -8.78
N TRP A 126 7.32 -9.65 -8.16
CA TRP A 126 7.73 -10.53 -7.07
C TRP A 126 8.77 -11.57 -7.51
N PRO A 127 8.49 -12.44 -8.50
CA PRO A 127 9.49 -13.43 -8.96
C PRO A 127 10.74 -12.78 -9.52
N TYR A 128 10.62 -11.61 -10.16
CA TYR A 128 11.78 -10.87 -10.66
C TYR A 128 12.75 -10.45 -9.55
N LEU A 129 12.24 -9.90 -8.44
CA LEU A 129 13.08 -9.43 -7.32
C LEU A 129 13.49 -10.53 -6.34
N PHE A 130 12.64 -11.54 -6.15
CA PHE A 130 12.85 -12.59 -5.15
C PHE A 130 13.10 -13.97 -5.77
N GLY A 131 13.48 -14.02 -7.05
CA GLY A 131 13.99 -15.19 -7.74
C GLY A 131 12.96 -16.26 -8.05
N GLY A 132 11.66 -16.02 -7.80
CA GLY A 132 10.60 -16.96 -8.10
C GLY A 132 9.41 -16.83 -7.17
N SER A 133 8.32 -17.48 -7.58
CA SER A 133 7.09 -17.64 -6.80
C SER A 133 7.22 -18.80 -5.82
N LYS A 134 6.24 -18.97 -4.96
CA LYS A 134 6.19 -20.07 -3.98
C LYS A 134 6.18 -21.43 -4.69
N GLY A 135 7.12 -22.28 -4.29
CA GLY A 135 7.31 -23.62 -4.85
C GLY A 135 8.23 -23.67 -6.07
N GLU A 136 8.69 -22.54 -6.59
CA GLU A 136 9.71 -22.49 -7.63
C GLU A 136 11.12 -22.63 -7.03
N GLU A 137 12.03 -23.32 -7.73
CA GLU A 137 13.39 -23.60 -7.27
C GLU A 137 14.20 -22.33 -6.96
N GLY A 138 13.98 -21.27 -7.75
CA GLY A 138 14.65 -19.97 -7.59
C GLY A 138 14.14 -19.13 -6.43
N SER A 139 12.99 -19.46 -5.83
CA SER A 139 12.35 -18.64 -4.81
C SER A 139 13.23 -18.42 -3.59
N ILE A 140 13.52 -17.15 -3.31
CA ILE A 140 14.31 -16.77 -2.13
C ILE A 140 13.47 -16.84 -0.86
N LEU A 141 12.19 -16.49 -0.89
CA LEU A 141 11.32 -16.58 0.27
C LEU A 141 10.93 -18.06 0.51
N LYS A 142 11.10 -18.51 1.75
CA LYS A 142 10.72 -19.87 2.22
C LYS A 142 9.48 -19.83 3.10
N GLU A 143 9.43 -18.86 4.02
CA GLU A 143 8.38 -18.83 5.04
C GLU A 143 8.13 -17.39 5.52
N ILE A 144 6.88 -17.12 5.88
CA ILE A 144 6.45 -15.88 6.54
C ILE A 144 5.86 -16.26 7.88
N GLN A 145 6.44 -15.75 8.96
CA GLN A 145 6.03 -16.00 10.34
C GLN A 145 5.45 -14.74 10.96
N VAL A 146 4.22 -14.82 11.44
CA VAL A 146 3.66 -13.83 12.35
C VAL A 146 4.12 -14.19 13.76
N VAL A 147 5.06 -13.40 14.29
CA VAL A 147 5.64 -13.64 15.63
C VAL A 147 4.68 -13.14 16.71
N ASP A 148 4.15 -11.95 16.50
CA ASP A 148 3.06 -11.35 17.28
C ASP A 148 2.26 -10.36 16.40
N LYS A 149 1.29 -9.67 17.00
CA LYS A 149 0.40 -8.74 16.28
C LYS A 149 1.14 -7.68 15.46
N TYR A 150 2.35 -7.28 15.88
CA TYR A 150 3.13 -6.20 15.24
C TYR A 150 4.55 -6.63 14.87
N THR A 151 4.83 -7.93 14.87
CA THR A 151 6.15 -8.46 14.51
C THR A 151 5.99 -9.54 13.46
N ILE A 152 6.60 -9.31 12.29
CA ILE A 152 6.62 -10.26 11.18
C ILE A 152 8.05 -10.66 10.85
N ARG A 153 8.25 -11.93 10.51
CA ARG A 153 9.54 -12.49 10.15
C ARG A 153 9.47 -13.18 8.80
N PHE A 154 10.49 -12.93 7.99
CA PHE A 154 10.70 -13.58 6.71
C PHE A 154 11.91 -14.50 6.80
N VAL A 155 11.72 -15.77 6.42
CA VAL A 155 12.80 -16.77 6.35
C VAL A 155 13.14 -16.98 4.89
N LEU A 156 14.41 -16.82 4.54
CA LEU A 156 14.94 -16.89 3.19
C LEU A 156 15.73 -18.18 2.97
N SER A 157 15.80 -18.64 1.73
CA SER A 157 16.54 -19.84 1.32
C SER A 157 18.05 -19.61 1.21
N LYS A 158 18.47 -18.35 1.06
CA LYS A 158 19.86 -17.92 0.91
C LYS A 158 20.05 -16.51 1.45
N PRO A 159 21.30 -16.09 1.74
CA PRO A 159 21.59 -14.72 2.17
C PRO A 159 21.07 -13.67 1.19
N PHE A 160 20.35 -12.68 1.71
CA PHE A 160 19.89 -11.54 0.90
C PHE A 160 19.93 -10.24 1.72
N PRO A 161 21.11 -9.60 1.83
CA PRO A 161 21.26 -8.35 2.60
C PRO A 161 20.40 -7.20 2.11
N ALA A 162 20.06 -7.17 0.82
CA ALA A 162 19.22 -6.14 0.22
C ALA A 162 17.70 -6.38 0.43
N PHE A 163 17.29 -7.39 1.21
CA PHE A 163 15.87 -7.73 1.41
C PHE A 163 15.02 -6.55 1.88
N PRO A 164 15.45 -5.71 2.87
CA PRO A 164 14.66 -4.54 3.27
C PRO A 164 14.42 -3.55 2.13
N ALA A 165 15.43 -3.27 1.31
CA ALA A 165 15.28 -2.40 0.15
C ALA A 165 14.38 -3.02 -0.93
N ALA A 166 14.48 -4.32 -1.16
CA ALA A 166 13.66 -5.02 -2.15
C ALA A 166 12.18 -5.02 -1.75
N ILE A 167 11.85 -5.34 -0.48
CA ILE A 167 10.46 -5.34 0.01
C ILE A 167 9.90 -3.93 0.19
N GLY A 168 10.77 -2.92 0.32
CA GLY A 168 10.41 -1.50 0.36
C GLY A 168 10.15 -0.89 -1.02
N SER A 169 10.31 -1.66 -2.10
CA SER A 169 10.01 -1.16 -3.44
C SER A 169 8.57 -0.66 -3.54
N GLY A 170 8.37 0.48 -4.23
CA GLY A 170 7.05 1.09 -4.41
C GLY A 170 5.98 0.20 -5.06
N TYR A 171 6.36 -0.97 -5.58
CA TYR A 171 5.43 -2.00 -6.05
C TYR A 171 4.70 -2.74 -4.93
N PHE A 172 5.27 -2.74 -3.70
CA PHE A 172 4.81 -3.55 -2.57
C PHE A 172 4.13 -2.72 -1.48
N GLY A 173 3.20 -1.86 -1.89
CA GLY A 173 2.33 -1.15 -0.97
C GLY A 173 1.42 -2.10 -0.20
N ILE A 174 1.24 -1.87 1.10
CA ILE A 174 0.40 -2.73 1.94
C ILE A 174 -1.05 -2.27 1.82
N ALA A 175 -1.90 -3.14 1.31
CA ALA A 175 -3.33 -2.93 1.09
C ALA A 175 -4.18 -3.55 2.21
N SER A 176 -5.38 -3.01 2.43
CA SER A 176 -6.34 -3.58 3.38
C SER A 176 -6.81 -4.96 2.95
N PRO A 177 -6.58 -6.02 3.74
CA PRO A 177 -7.14 -7.34 3.47
C PRO A 177 -8.66 -7.33 3.37
N THR A 178 -9.33 -6.53 4.20
CA THR A 178 -10.79 -6.39 4.21
C THR A 178 -11.31 -5.83 2.90
N ALA A 179 -10.68 -4.79 2.37
CA ALA A 179 -11.06 -4.21 1.08
C ALA A 179 -10.82 -5.18 -0.08
N ILE A 180 -9.67 -5.86 -0.10
CA ILE A 180 -9.35 -6.87 -1.11
C ILE A 180 -10.39 -8.02 -1.09
N GLN A 181 -10.72 -8.55 0.08
CA GLN A 181 -11.69 -9.62 0.21
C GLN A 181 -13.11 -9.20 -0.20
N LYS A 182 -13.48 -7.95 0.09
CA LYS A 182 -14.78 -7.38 -0.29
C LYS A 182 -14.93 -7.21 -1.78
N ASP A 183 -13.92 -6.65 -2.44
CA ASP A 183 -13.98 -6.27 -3.86
C ASP A 183 -13.60 -7.41 -4.80
N GLY A 184 -12.82 -8.36 -4.31
CA GLY A 184 -12.37 -9.49 -5.12
C GLY A 184 -11.59 -9.05 -6.34
N ALA A 185 -11.98 -9.57 -7.52
CA ALA A 185 -11.34 -9.25 -8.81
C ALA A 185 -11.45 -7.77 -9.23
N LYS A 186 -12.28 -6.98 -8.57
CA LYS A 186 -12.41 -5.55 -8.85
C LYS A 186 -11.40 -4.70 -8.09
N TYR A 187 -10.73 -5.24 -7.07
CA TYR A 187 -9.79 -4.47 -6.27
C TYR A 187 -8.70 -3.85 -7.15
N GLY A 188 -8.43 -2.57 -6.96
CA GLY A 188 -7.44 -1.83 -7.76
C GLY A 188 -7.88 -1.47 -9.18
N SER A 189 -9.15 -1.70 -9.55
CA SER A 189 -9.74 -1.29 -10.83
C SER A 189 -10.65 -0.04 -10.68
N PRO A 190 -11.06 0.60 -11.79
CA PRO A 190 -11.99 1.74 -11.74
C PRO A 190 -13.34 1.45 -11.09
N THR A 191 -13.77 0.19 -11.02
CA THR A 191 -15.04 -0.24 -10.42
C THR A 191 -14.91 -0.83 -9.02
N GLY A 192 -13.69 -0.91 -8.51
CA GLY A 192 -13.37 -1.38 -7.17
C GLY A 192 -12.80 -0.28 -6.29
N SER A 193 -12.15 -0.68 -5.21
CA SER A 193 -11.46 0.22 -4.30
C SER A 193 -9.95 0.07 -4.36
N ALA A 194 -9.26 1.06 -3.81
CA ALA A 194 -7.83 1.01 -3.50
C ALA A 194 -7.65 1.59 -2.08
N VAL A 195 -7.36 0.72 -1.12
CA VAL A 195 -7.39 1.04 0.30
C VAL A 195 -6.05 0.71 0.94
N GLY A 196 -5.29 1.73 1.26
CA GLY A 196 -3.97 1.66 1.91
C GLY A 196 -3.94 2.42 3.22
N THR A 197 -2.75 2.83 3.61
CA THR A 197 -2.46 3.63 4.82
C THR A 197 -1.90 5.00 4.48
N GLY A 198 -1.70 5.27 3.18
CA GLY A 198 -1.00 6.43 2.67
C GLY A 198 -1.68 7.78 2.94
N PRO A 199 -1.02 8.88 2.57
CA PRO A 199 -1.48 10.23 2.89
C PRO A 199 -2.74 10.65 2.14
N PHE A 200 -3.12 9.92 1.10
CA PHE A 200 -4.33 10.16 0.34
C PHE A 200 -5.13 8.87 0.17
N ARG A 201 -6.45 9.01 0.07
CA ARG A 201 -7.39 7.93 -0.22
C ARG A 201 -8.09 8.14 -1.56
N LEU A 202 -8.35 7.06 -2.27
CA LEU A 202 -9.08 7.08 -3.53
C LEU A 202 -10.54 7.45 -3.29
N VAL A 203 -11.01 8.48 -4.00
CA VAL A 203 -12.43 8.89 -4.01
C VAL A 203 -13.10 8.39 -5.27
N GLU A 204 -12.47 8.59 -6.43
CA GLU A 204 -13.03 8.25 -7.72
C GLU A 204 -11.91 7.94 -8.73
N TRP A 205 -12.17 6.99 -9.61
CA TRP A 205 -11.38 6.77 -10.80
C TRP A 205 -12.32 6.69 -12.01
N ARG A 206 -12.27 7.72 -12.86
CA ARG A 206 -12.98 7.77 -14.13
C ARG A 206 -11.99 7.53 -15.27
N PRO A 207 -12.00 6.36 -15.92
CA PRO A 207 -11.10 6.03 -17.02
C PRO A 207 -11.18 7.05 -18.17
N GLY A 208 -10.00 7.47 -18.66
CA GLY A 208 -9.88 8.46 -19.73
C GLY A 208 -10.17 9.91 -19.31
N ASP A 209 -10.47 10.17 -18.04
CA ASP A 209 -10.80 11.50 -17.53
C ASP A 209 -9.92 11.88 -16.33
N GLN A 210 -10.18 11.31 -15.17
CA GLN A 210 -9.45 11.69 -13.95
C GLN A 210 -9.44 10.63 -12.85
N ILE A 211 -8.47 10.76 -11.94
CA ILE A 211 -8.45 10.09 -10.65
C ILE A 211 -8.51 11.16 -9.57
N VAL A 212 -9.45 11.03 -8.65
CA VAL A 212 -9.63 11.95 -7.53
C VAL A 212 -9.15 11.27 -6.25
N LEU A 213 -8.20 11.92 -5.61
CA LEU A 213 -7.70 11.54 -4.30
C LEU A 213 -8.09 12.63 -3.30
N GLU A 214 -8.42 12.26 -2.08
CA GLU A 214 -8.59 13.19 -0.98
C GLU A 214 -7.58 12.90 0.13
N ARG A 215 -7.24 13.94 0.90
CA ARG A 215 -6.31 13.80 2.03
C ARG A 215 -6.87 12.78 3.05
N ASN A 216 -6.03 11.85 3.47
CA ASN A 216 -6.30 11.01 4.63
C ASN A 216 -6.33 11.90 5.90
N PRO A 217 -7.37 11.85 6.75
CA PRO A 217 -7.52 12.68 7.95
C PRO A 217 -6.37 12.58 8.93
#